data_d3e4e55b174fd50e511066f58e365c7e
#
_entry.id   d3e4e55b174fd50e511066f58e365c7e
#
_cell.length_a   1.000
_cell.length_b   1.000
_cell.length_c   1.000
_cell.angle_alpha   90.00
_cell.angle_beta   90.00
_cell.angle_gamma   90.00
#
_symmetry.space_group_name_H-M   'P 1'
#
loop_
_entity.id
_entity.type
_entity.pdbx_description
1 polymer ?
#
loop_
_entity_poly.entity_id
_entity_poly.type
_entity_poly.pdbx_seq_one_letter_code
_entity_poly.pdbx_strand_id
1 'polypeptide(L)' 'MEQILNKLSEIELTAQRIMEDCDRQKQQLSEEAEQKCKNYDEQLETRTAEQIRRIRQQLEEEKD' A
#
# COMPACT_ATOMS: atom_id res chain seq x y z
N MET A 1 36.75 -14.28 28.22
CA MET A 1 35.83 -15.14 27.50
C MET A 1 34.38 -14.69 27.61
N GLU A 2 33.91 -14.31 28.80
CA GLU A 2 32.54 -13.79 28.96
C GLU A 2 32.27 -12.54 28.13
N GLN A 3 33.26 -11.63 28.00
CA GLN A 3 33.11 -10.41 27.22
C GLN A 3 32.90 -10.68 25.73
N ILE A 4 33.58 -11.70 25.21
CA ILE A 4 33.44 -12.08 23.79
C ILE A 4 32.06 -12.71 23.56
N LEU A 5 31.62 -13.58 24.45
CA LEU A 5 30.28 -14.19 24.38
C LEU A 5 29.18 -13.14 24.47
N ASN A 6 29.34 -12.15 25.34
CA ASN A 6 28.37 -11.06 25.50
C ASN A 6 28.29 -10.22 24.23
N LYS A 7 29.44 -9.92 23.61
CA LYS A 7 29.46 -9.17 22.34
C LYS A 7 28.83 -9.96 21.20
N LEU A 8 29.06 -11.25 21.13
CA LEU A 8 28.44 -12.10 20.13
C LEU A 8 26.93 -12.13 20.31
N SER A 9 26.47 -12.21 21.55
CA SER A 9 25.03 -12.16 21.88
C SER A 9 24.42 -10.83 21.50
N GLU A 10 25.13 -9.70 21.73
CA GLU A 10 24.67 -8.37 21.35
C GLU A 10 24.56 -8.23 19.82
N ILE A 11 25.53 -8.76 19.09
CA ILE A 11 25.53 -8.75 17.62
C ILE A 11 24.34 -9.56 17.10
N GLU A 12 24.13 -10.73 17.66
CA GLU A 12 23.01 -11.60 17.26
C GLU A 12 21.67 -10.91 17.51
N LEU A 13 21.50 -10.29 18.68
CA LEU A 13 20.28 -9.56 19.01
C LEU A 13 20.07 -8.37 18.07
N THR A 14 21.13 -7.63 17.77
CA THR A 14 21.06 -6.51 16.83
C THR A 14 20.65 -6.98 15.43
N ALA A 15 21.23 -8.10 14.98
CA ALA A 15 20.87 -8.68 13.69
C ALA A 15 19.40 -9.08 13.63
N GLN A 16 18.88 -9.69 14.69
CA GLN A 16 17.46 -10.02 14.79
C GLN A 16 16.57 -8.80 14.69
N ARG A 17 16.92 -7.73 15.41
CA ARG A 17 16.15 -6.48 15.37
C ARG A 17 16.14 -5.85 13.99
N ILE A 18 17.27 -5.89 13.29
CA ILE A 18 17.36 -5.40 11.91
C ILE A 18 16.44 -6.20 11.00
N MET A 19 16.45 -7.51 11.11
CA MET A 19 15.59 -8.37 10.31
C MET A 19 14.10 -8.12 10.58
N GLU A 20 13.74 -7.98 11.85
CA GLU A 20 12.36 -7.66 12.23
C GLU A 20 11.91 -6.31 11.70
N ASP A 21 12.80 -5.31 11.77
CA ASP A 21 12.52 -3.97 11.23
C ASP A 21 12.34 -4.00 9.71
N CYS A 22 13.16 -4.77 9.02
CA CYS A 22 13.04 -4.95 7.57
C CYS A 22 11.70 -5.58 7.21
N ASP A 23 11.29 -6.60 7.94
CA ASP A 23 10.02 -7.27 7.71
C ASP A 23 8.84 -6.34 7.93
N ARG A 24 8.89 -5.52 8.98
CA ARG A 24 7.87 -4.51 9.24
C ARG A 24 7.79 -3.48 8.13
N GLN A 25 8.94 -2.99 7.66
CA GLN A 25 8.99 -2.03 6.55
C GLN A 25 8.41 -2.61 5.27
N LYS A 26 8.74 -3.86 4.96
CA LYS A 26 8.18 -4.55 3.80
C LYS A 26 6.66 -4.64 3.91
N GLN A 27 6.15 -4.99 5.08
CA GLN A 27 4.71 -5.10 5.30
C GLN A 27 4.03 -3.75 5.15
N GLN A 28 4.61 -2.69 5.72
CA GLN A 28 4.07 -1.33 5.58
C GLN A 28 4.04 -0.88 4.13
N LEU A 29 5.11 -1.11 3.38
CA LEU A 29 5.17 -0.76 1.96
C LEU A 29 4.13 -1.52 1.15
N SER A 30 3.93 -2.80 1.46
CA SER A 30 2.92 -3.61 0.81
C SER A 30 1.51 -3.08 1.08
N GLU A 31 1.21 -2.75 2.34
CA GLU A 31 -0.08 -2.20 2.73
C GLU A 31 -0.34 -0.84 2.08
N GLU A 32 0.68 0.02 2.05
CA GLU A 32 0.57 1.34 1.41
C GLU A 32 0.32 1.20 -0.10
N ALA A 33 1.01 0.27 -0.75
CA ALA A 33 0.82 0.02 -2.18
C ALA A 33 -0.58 -0.49 -2.47
N GLU A 34 -1.08 -1.43 -1.66
CA GLU A 34 -2.46 -1.92 -1.79
C GLU A 34 -3.48 -0.81 -1.61
N GLN A 35 -3.28 0.06 -0.63
CA GLN A 35 -4.18 1.17 -0.36
C GLN A 35 -4.20 2.16 -1.52
N LYS A 36 -3.05 2.47 -2.09
CA LYS A 36 -2.95 3.35 -3.26
C LYS A 36 -3.65 2.77 -4.47
N CYS A 37 -3.46 1.48 -4.72
CA CYS A 37 -4.14 0.80 -5.83
C CYS A 37 -5.65 0.81 -5.63
N LYS A 38 -6.11 0.54 -4.44
CA LYS A 38 -7.53 0.56 -4.10
C LYS A 38 -8.14 1.94 -4.31
N ASN A 39 -7.45 2.98 -3.85
CA ASN A 39 -7.90 4.36 -4.01
C ASN A 39 -7.98 4.74 -5.50
N TYR A 40 -6.99 4.34 -6.27
CA TYR A 40 -6.96 4.60 -7.71
C TYR A 40 -8.14 3.92 -8.40
N ASP A 41 -8.39 2.66 -8.08
CA ASP A 41 -9.50 1.90 -8.65
C ASP A 41 -10.84 2.54 -8.32
N GLU A 42 -11.03 2.97 -7.07
CA GLU A 42 -12.25 3.66 -6.65
C GLU A 42 -12.45 4.97 -7.41
N GLN A 43 -11.39 5.75 -7.58
CA GLN A 43 -11.45 7.00 -8.35
C GLN A 43 -11.80 6.74 -9.81
N LEU A 44 -11.21 5.71 -10.39
CA LEU A 44 -11.47 5.33 -11.78
C LEU A 44 -12.93 4.91 -11.96
N GLU A 45 -13.45 4.10 -11.07
CA GLU A 45 -14.86 3.67 -11.09
C GLU A 45 -15.80 4.86 -10.98
N THR A 46 -15.49 5.79 -10.08
CA THR A 46 -16.30 7.00 -9.89
C THR A 46 -16.30 7.87 -11.14
N ARG A 47 -15.15 8.07 -11.76
CA ARG A 47 -15.04 8.83 -13.02
C ARG A 47 -15.81 8.17 -14.15
N THR A 48 -15.68 6.86 -14.26
CA THR A 48 -16.36 6.11 -15.31
C THR A 48 -17.87 6.19 -15.14
N ALA A 49 -18.37 6.01 -13.92
CA ALA A 49 -19.79 6.14 -13.63
C ALA A 49 -20.31 7.54 -13.96
N GLU A 50 -19.55 8.57 -13.60
CA GLU A 50 -19.92 9.96 -13.90
C GLU A 50 -19.95 10.24 -15.40
N GLN A 51 -19.00 9.73 -16.16
CA GLN A 51 -18.99 9.86 -17.61
C GLN A 51 -20.17 9.17 -18.27
N ILE A 52 -20.52 7.97 -17.80
CA ILE A 52 -21.68 7.24 -18.30
C ILE A 52 -22.96 8.04 -18.02
N ARG A 53 -23.09 8.59 -16.83
CA ARG A 53 -24.24 9.42 -16.45
C ARG A 53 -24.39 10.63 -17.38
N ARG A 54 -23.30 11.32 -17.66
CA ARG A 54 -23.31 12.47 -18.57
C ARG A 54 -23.70 12.10 -20.00
N ILE A 55 -23.18 10.98 -20.48
CA ILE A 55 -23.48 10.51 -21.83
C ILE A 55 -24.97 10.17 -21.94
N ARG A 56 -25.53 9.49 -20.94
CA ARG A 56 -26.95 9.16 -20.92
C ARG A 56 -27.82 10.42 -20.90
N GLN A 57 -27.42 11.41 -20.12
CA GLN A 57 -28.13 12.67 -20.03
C GLN A 57 -28.11 13.41 -21.36
N GLN A 58 -26.97 13.44 -22.03
CA GLN A 58 -26.85 14.05 -23.36
C GLN A 58 -27.72 13.36 -24.41
N LEU A 59 -27.76 12.02 -24.37
CA LEU A 59 -28.58 11.26 -25.29
C LEU A 59 -30.08 11.52 -25.06
N GLU A 60 -30.51 11.67 -23.83
CA GLU A 60 -31.88 12.01 -23.50
C GLU A 60 -32.24 13.41 -24.01
N GLU A 61 -31.33 14.38 -23.87
CA GLU A 61 -31.54 15.74 -24.38
C GLU A 61 -31.63 15.79 -25.91
N GLU A 62 -30.81 14.99 -26.59
CA GLU A 62 -30.82 14.93 -28.06
C GLU A 62 -32.06 14.25 -28.62
N LYS A 63 -32.73 13.43 -27.85
CA LYS A 63 -33.97 12.77 -28.29
C LYS A 63 -35.14 13.71 -28.47
N ASP A 64 -35.09 14.82 -27.80
CA ASP A 64 -36.16 15.83 -27.89
C ASP A 64 -35.87 16.81 -29.02
#